data_264ee542088a24a4692ff0cb9a2fb6c6
#
_entry.id   264ee542088a24a4692ff0cb9a2fb6c6
#
_cell.length_a   1.000
_cell.length_b   1.000
_cell.length_c   1.000
_cell.angle_alpha   90.00
_cell.angle_beta   90.00
_cell.angle_gamma   90.00
#
_symmetry.space_group_name_H-M   'P 1'
#
loop_
_entity.id
_entity.type
_entity.pdbx_description
1 polymer ?
#
loop_
_entity_poly.entity_id
_entity_poly.type
_entity_poly.pdbx_seq_one_letter_code
_entity_poly.pdbx_strand_id
1 'polypeptide(L)'
;MLFDNDRRLVVRHDRATVVCLDAQAVRFIREGIERGFDGVLSEAQLDFFYLPLMHSESLSDHDLLCERGRGNDPDALQHREIIARFGRYPHRNAVLGRDSTSEEASYLTGPHASF
;
A
#
# COMPACT_ATOMS: atom_id res chain seq x y z
N MET A 1 13.91 -5.23 -6.73
CA MET A 1 12.62 -5.55 -7.31
C MET A 1 12.08 -4.40 -8.13
N LEU A 2 11.39 -4.74 -9.17
CA LEU A 2 10.79 -3.80 -10.09
C LEU A 2 9.94 -2.74 -9.39
N PHE A 3 9.09 -3.16 -8.46
CA PHE A 3 8.15 -2.26 -7.82
C PHE A 3 8.81 -1.19 -6.95
N ASP A 4 9.86 -1.55 -6.22
CA ASP A 4 10.51 -0.61 -5.32
C ASP A 4 11.35 0.42 -6.07
N ASN A 5 12.21 -0.05 -6.95
CA ASN A 5 13.15 0.82 -7.64
C ASN A 5 12.46 1.68 -8.70
N ASP A 6 11.62 1.08 -9.51
CA ASP A 6 10.92 1.79 -10.57
C ASP A 6 9.94 2.80 -9.99
N ARG A 7 9.27 2.44 -8.90
CA ARG A 7 8.33 3.32 -8.25
C ARG A 7 9.01 4.56 -7.67
N ARG A 8 10.22 4.42 -7.10
CA ARG A 8 10.97 5.56 -6.61
C ARG A 8 11.37 6.52 -7.72
N LEU A 9 11.76 6.00 -8.85
CA LEU A 9 12.09 6.82 -10.01
C LEU A 9 10.87 7.56 -10.53
N VAL A 10 9.74 6.88 -10.62
CA VAL A 10 8.49 7.46 -11.10
C VAL A 10 7.97 8.54 -10.16
N VAL A 11 8.08 8.36 -8.84
CA VAL A 11 7.67 9.36 -7.86
C VAL A 11 8.36 10.70 -8.10
N ARG A 12 9.61 10.69 -8.56
CA ARG A 12 10.35 11.91 -8.84
C ARG A 12 9.85 12.66 -10.06
N HIS A 13 9.23 11.94 -11.00
CA HIS A 13 8.89 12.50 -12.32
C HIS A 13 7.40 12.70 -12.54
N ASP A 14 6.55 11.79 -12.03
CA ASP A 14 5.13 11.85 -12.35
C ASP A 14 4.28 11.17 -11.28
N ARG A 15 3.53 12.00 -10.54
CA ARG A 15 2.63 11.54 -9.47
C ARG A 15 1.50 10.67 -10.00
N ALA A 16 0.95 11.04 -11.14
CA ALA A 16 -0.15 10.27 -11.75
C ALA A 16 0.31 8.89 -12.16
N THR A 17 1.54 8.77 -12.64
CA THR A 17 2.13 7.48 -13.02
C THR A 17 2.29 6.58 -11.79
N VAL A 18 2.72 7.14 -10.66
CA VAL A 18 2.84 6.38 -9.40
C VAL A 18 1.50 5.77 -9.01
N VAL A 19 0.43 6.56 -9.00
CA VAL A 19 -0.91 6.08 -8.66
C VAL A 19 -1.36 4.99 -9.64
N CYS A 20 -1.12 5.20 -10.92
CA CYS A 20 -1.48 4.24 -11.95
C CYS A 20 -0.74 2.90 -11.77
N LEU A 21 0.56 2.93 -11.49
CA LEU A 21 1.35 1.73 -11.28
C LEU A 21 0.90 0.98 -10.04
N ASP A 22 0.58 1.69 -8.95
CA ASP A 22 0.09 1.05 -7.73
C ASP A 22 -1.26 0.35 -7.98
N ALA A 23 -2.16 0.99 -8.71
CA ALA A 23 -3.44 0.40 -9.06
C ALA A 23 -3.29 -0.83 -9.95
N GLN A 24 -2.38 -0.78 -10.93
CA GLN A 24 -2.08 -1.91 -11.80
C GLN A 24 -1.49 -3.07 -11.01
N ALA A 25 -0.57 -2.79 -10.09
CA ALA A 25 0.04 -3.81 -9.26
C ALA A 25 -1.01 -4.53 -8.41
N VAL A 26 -1.94 -3.79 -7.81
CA VAL A 26 -3.02 -4.38 -7.02
C VAL A 26 -3.90 -5.27 -7.89
N ARG A 27 -4.24 -4.85 -9.09
CA ARG A 27 -5.05 -5.67 -10.01
C ARG A 27 -4.35 -6.98 -10.36
N PHE A 28 -3.06 -6.91 -10.64
CA PHE A 28 -2.26 -8.11 -10.90
C PHE A 28 -2.27 -9.08 -9.72
N ILE A 29 -2.12 -8.55 -8.50
CA ILE A 29 -2.10 -9.37 -7.30
C ILE A 29 -3.46 -10.03 -7.09
N ARG A 30 -4.55 -9.27 -7.22
CA ARG A 30 -5.90 -9.82 -7.06
C ARG A 30 -6.19 -10.91 -8.09
N GLU A 31 -5.80 -10.70 -9.34
CA GLU A 31 -5.97 -11.70 -10.38
C GLU A 31 -5.14 -12.95 -10.09
N GLY A 32 -3.89 -12.76 -9.63
CA GLY A 32 -3.04 -13.89 -9.25
C GLY A 32 -3.62 -14.70 -8.11
N ILE A 33 -4.22 -14.05 -7.12
CA ILE A 33 -4.89 -14.73 -6.00
C ILE A 33 -6.09 -15.53 -6.51
N GLU A 34 -6.91 -14.96 -7.38
CA GLU A 34 -8.07 -15.65 -7.95
C GLU A 34 -7.65 -16.90 -8.72
N ARG A 35 -6.51 -16.87 -9.37
CA ARG A 35 -5.97 -18.00 -10.13
C ARG A 35 -5.15 -18.97 -9.27
N GLY A 36 -5.02 -18.69 -7.98
CA GLY A 36 -4.29 -19.56 -7.06
C GLY A 36 -2.77 -19.49 -7.17
N PHE A 37 -2.22 -18.44 -7.80
CA PHE A 37 -0.78 -18.31 -7.97
C PHE A 37 -0.04 -18.14 -6.66
N ASP A 38 -0.68 -17.57 -5.65
CA ASP A 38 -0.07 -17.39 -4.33
C ASP A 38 0.16 -18.73 -3.62
N GLY A 39 -0.59 -19.77 -3.99
CA GLY A 39 -0.44 -21.10 -3.38
C GLY A 39 0.85 -21.82 -3.76
N VAL A 40 1.57 -21.35 -4.79
CA VAL A 40 2.81 -22.00 -5.24
C VAL A 40 4.06 -21.20 -4.89
N LEU A 41 3.92 -20.08 -4.21
CA LEU A 41 5.04 -19.23 -3.83
C LEU A 41 5.60 -19.58 -2.46
N SER A 42 6.90 -19.38 -2.27
CA SER A 42 7.52 -19.51 -0.95
C SER A 42 7.09 -18.37 -0.04
N GLU A 43 7.35 -18.48 1.26
CA GLU A 43 7.05 -17.42 2.22
C GLU A 43 7.73 -16.10 1.86
N ALA A 44 9.00 -16.15 1.48
CA ALA A 44 9.72 -14.94 1.08
C ALA A 44 9.13 -14.32 -0.18
N GLN A 45 8.72 -15.13 -1.14
CA GLN A 45 8.07 -14.67 -2.35
C GLN A 45 6.70 -14.07 -2.06
N LEU A 46 5.95 -14.66 -1.13
CA LEU A 46 4.63 -14.14 -0.73
C LEU A 46 4.74 -12.76 -0.10
N ASP A 47 5.77 -12.50 0.69
CA ASP A 47 5.97 -11.19 1.29
C ASP A 47 6.08 -10.10 0.21
N PHE A 48 6.81 -10.36 -0.85
CA PHE A 48 6.90 -9.45 -1.98
C PHE A 48 5.61 -9.39 -2.79
N PHE A 49 4.99 -10.55 -3.00
CA PHE A 49 3.78 -10.64 -3.82
C PHE A 49 2.65 -9.80 -3.25
N TYR A 50 2.48 -9.82 -1.92
CA TYR A 50 1.39 -9.09 -1.26
C TYR A 50 1.69 -7.64 -0.94
N LEU A 51 2.93 -7.16 -1.13
CA LEU A 51 3.32 -5.79 -0.80
C LEU A 51 2.39 -4.71 -1.37
N PRO A 52 1.95 -4.81 -2.64
CA PRO A 52 1.03 -3.80 -3.17
C PRO A 52 -0.28 -3.69 -2.40
N LEU A 53 -0.78 -4.80 -1.84
CA LEU A 53 -1.99 -4.77 -1.01
C LEU A 53 -1.75 -3.99 0.27
N MET A 54 -0.60 -4.15 0.90
CA MET A 54 -0.25 -3.45 2.14
C MET A 54 -0.11 -1.94 1.93
N HIS A 55 0.32 -1.52 0.75
CA HIS A 55 0.51 -0.11 0.43
C HIS A 55 -0.67 0.53 -0.30
N SER A 56 -1.76 -0.20 -0.47
CA SER A 56 -2.98 0.30 -1.09
C SER A 56 -3.71 1.28 -0.20
N GLU A 57 -4.37 2.25 -0.82
CA GLU A 57 -5.26 3.17 -0.10
C GLU A 57 -6.71 2.67 -0.07
N SER A 58 -6.94 1.40 -0.34
CA SER A 58 -8.24 0.75 -0.25
C SER A 58 -8.28 -0.21 0.93
N LEU A 59 -9.24 -0.04 1.83
CA LEU A 59 -9.39 -0.91 3.00
C LEU A 59 -9.66 -2.36 2.58
N SER A 60 -10.38 -2.57 1.48
CA SER A 60 -10.67 -3.92 1.00
C SER A 60 -9.39 -4.69 0.61
N ASP A 61 -8.37 -3.99 0.14
CA ASP A 61 -7.08 -4.61 -0.17
C ASP A 61 -6.37 -5.06 1.12
N HIS A 62 -6.47 -4.28 2.18
CA HIS A 62 -5.92 -4.67 3.48
C HIS A 62 -6.70 -5.84 4.09
N ASP A 63 -8.00 -5.87 3.89
CA ASP A 63 -8.83 -7.01 4.34
C ASP A 63 -8.43 -8.29 3.60
N LEU A 64 -8.18 -8.20 2.30
CA LEU A 64 -7.70 -9.34 1.52
C LEU A 64 -6.34 -9.83 2.05
N LEU A 65 -5.45 -8.93 2.40
CA LEU A 65 -4.17 -9.27 2.98
C LEU A 65 -4.35 -10.06 4.29
N CYS A 66 -5.29 -9.64 5.13
CA CYS A 66 -5.64 -10.35 6.35
C CYS A 66 -6.18 -11.75 6.06
N GLU A 67 -7.06 -11.87 5.06
CA GLU A 67 -7.63 -13.17 4.65
C GLU A 67 -6.55 -14.14 4.18
N ARG A 68 -5.45 -13.60 3.65
CA ARG A 68 -4.31 -14.41 3.20
C ARG A 68 -3.29 -14.70 4.30
N GLY A 69 -3.63 -14.41 5.55
CA GLY A 69 -2.79 -14.74 6.70
C GLY A 69 -1.64 -13.77 6.94
N ARG A 70 -1.66 -12.60 6.33
CA ARG A 70 -0.60 -11.59 6.48
C ARG A 70 -1.01 -10.41 7.35
N GLY A 71 -2.20 -10.45 7.93
CA GLY A 71 -2.74 -9.34 8.72
C GLY A 71 -2.13 -9.17 10.10
N ASN A 72 -1.33 -10.13 10.59
CA ASN A 72 -0.71 -10.06 11.91
C ASN A 72 0.66 -9.37 11.92
N ASP A 73 1.21 -9.08 10.75
CA ASP A 73 2.46 -8.33 10.66
C ASP A 73 2.23 -6.92 11.22
N PRO A 74 3.10 -6.44 12.14
CA PRO A 74 2.97 -5.10 12.70
C PRO A 74 2.91 -3.99 11.66
N ASP A 75 3.67 -4.10 10.58
CA ASP A 75 3.63 -3.12 9.49
C ASP A 75 2.28 -3.15 8.77
N ALA A 76 1.76 -4.34 8.49
CA ALA A 76 0.47 -4.49 7.84
C ALA A 76 -0.66 -3.92 8.71
N LEU A 77 -0.62 -4.17 10.01
CA LEU A 77 -1.60 -3.63 10.95
C LEU A 77 -1.56 -2.11 11.01
N GLN A 78 -0.37 -1.53 11.04
CA GLN A 78 -0.20 -0.09 11.09
C GLN A 78 -0.74 0.57 9.82
N HIS A 79 -0.43 0.02 8.66
CA HIS A 79 -0.92 0.53 7.38
C HIS A 79 -2.45 0.44 7.30
N ARG A 80 -3.01 -0.70 7.70
CA ARG A 80 -4.47 -0.89 7.71
C ARG A 80 -5.16 0.11 8.62
N GLU A 81 -4.59 0.35 9.80
CA GLU A 81 -5.17 1.28 10.76
C GLU A 81 -5.24 2.70 10.20
N ILE A 82 -4.22 3.15 9.49
CA ILE A 82 -4.21 4.46 8.86
C ILE A 82 -5.30 4.56 7.79
N ILE A 83 -5.43 3.54 6.96
CA ILE A 83 -6.47 3.51 5.92
C ILE A 83 -7.87 3.46 6.54
N ALA A 84 -8.04 2.71 7.63
CA ALA A 84 -9.33 2.66 8.33
C ALA A 84 -9.69 4.02 8.92
N ARG A 85 -8.69 4.78 9.38
CA ARG A 85 -8.90 6.08 10.02
C ARG A 85 -9.11 7.20 9.02
N PHE A 86 -8.27 7.28 7.98
CA PHE A 86 -8.25 8.41 7.05
C PHE A 86 -8.76 8.09 5.65
N GLY A 87 -8.88 6.83 5.30
CA GLY A 87 -9.23 6.40 3.95
C GLY A 87 -8.10 6.55 2.94
N ARG A 88 -6.95 7.04 3.36
CA ARG A 88 -5.77 7.26 2.53
C ARG A 88 -4.54 7.43 3.41
N TYR A 89 -3.37 7.46 2.79
CA TYR A 89 -2.11 7.74 3.51
C TYR A 89 -1.83 9.25 3.49
N PRO A 90 -1.96 9.94 4.61
CA PRO A 90 -1.74 11.39 4.66
C PRO A 90 -0.34 11.81 4.21
N HIS A 91 0.68 10.98 4.45
CA HIS A 91 2.04 11.30 4.04
C HIS A 91 2.22 11.36 2.52
N ARG A 92 1.28 10.83 1.74
CA ARG A 92 1.28 10.95 0.28
C ARG A 92 0.64 12.22 -0.22
N ASN A 93 -0.03 12.98 0.64
CA ASN A 93 -0.82 14.14 0.21
C ASN A 93 0.04 15.16 -0.54
N ALA A 94 1.21 15.50 -0.01
CA ALA A 94 2.09 16.47 -0.63
C ALA A 94 2.57 16.01 -2.02
N VAL A 95 2.94 14.74 -2.13
CA VAL A 95 3.44 14.18 -3.40
C VAL A 95 2.33 14.12 -4.44
N LEU A 96 1.11 13.80 -4.02
CA LEU A 96 -0.04 13.65 -4.92
C LEU A 96 -0.82 14.94 -5.12
N GLY A 97 -0.40 16.04 -4.50
CA GLY A 97 -1.08 17.32 -4.63
C GLY A 97 -2.44 17.34 -3.95
N ARG A 98 -2.63 16.56 -2.88
CA ARG A 98 -3.87 16.53 -2.10
C ARG A 98 -3.71 17.41 -0.87
N ASP A 99 -4.78 18.12 -0.51
CA ASP A 99 -4.80 18.92 0.71
C ASP A 99 -5.01 18.03 1.92
N SER A 100 -4.28 18.31 3.02
CA SER A 100 -4.45 17.59 4.26
C SER A 100 -5.58 18.21 5.09
N THR A 101 -6.39 17.36 5.71
CA THR A 101 -7.36 17.82 6.72
C THR A 101 -6.60 18.25 7.98
N SER A 102 -7.30 18.94 8.89
CA SER A 102 -6.70 19.32 10.18
C SER A 102 -6.21 18.11 10.96
N GLU A 103 -6.98 17.04 10.92
CA GLU A 103 -6.65 15.79 11.59
C GLU A 103 -5.42 15.13 10.97
N GLU A 104 -5.36 15.10 9.64
CA GLU A 104 -4.21 14.57 8.91
C GLU A 104 -2.96 15.41 9.17
N ALA A 105 -3.08 16.73 9.17
CA ALA A 105 -1.96 17.62 9.46
C ALA A 105 -1.41 17.38 10.86
N SER A 106 -2.29 17.19 11.83
CA SER A 106 -1.89 16.86 13.21
C SER A 106 -1.18 15.51 13.28
N TYR A 107 -1.69 14.52 12.58
CA TYR A 107 -1.07 13.20 12.49
C TYR A 107 0.34 13.27 11.89
N LEU A 108 0.51 14.07 10.84
CA LEU A 108 1.80 14.18 10.13
C LEU A 108 2.89 14.85 10.97
N THR A 109 2.54 15.61 12.00
CA THR A 109 3.52 16.20 12.91
C THR A 109 3.94 15.26 14.03
N GLY A 110 3.28 14.11 14.15
CA GLY A 110 3.56 13.14 15.21
C GLY A 110 4.62 12.12 14.82
N PRO A 111 5.09 11.32 15.80
CA PRO A 111 6.14 10.33 15.56
C PRO A 111 5.71 9.14 14.72
N HIS A 112 4.41 8.99 14.48
CA HIS A 112 3.86 7.85 13.72
C HIS A 112 3.75 8.11 12.22
N ALA A 113 4.17 9.28 11.74
CA ALA A 113 3.94 9.70 10.37
C ALA A 113 4.93 9.14 9.36
N SER A 114 6.01 8.49 9.79
CA SER A 114 7.02 7.99 8.86
C SER A 114 6.89 6.48 8.64
N PHE A 115 6.94 6.14 7.37
CA PHE A 115 6.91 4.75 6.91
C PHE A 115 8.08 4.50 5.99
#